data_b2fb02a65d747ef6fce2175a5fc34941
#
_entry.id   b2fb02a65d747ef6fce2175a5fc34941
#
_cell.length_a   1.000
_cell.length_b   1.000
_cell.length_c   1.000
_cell.angle_alpha   90.00
_cell.angle_beta   90.00
_cell.angle_gamma   90.00
#
_symmetry.space_group_name_H-M   'P 1'
#
loop_
_entity.id
_entity.type
_entity.pdbx_description
1 polymer ?
#
loop_
_entity_poly.entity_id
_entity_poly.type
_entity_poly.pdbx_seq_one_letter_code
_entity_poly.pdbx_strand_id
1 'polypeptide(L)'
;MSNLAQSKKFIFIREVGPREGVQSYSSIIPTEDKLKLIGLLDKANFPEIEATALVRPDKVPQMADSDKILDGLPLRQNGVFSALYLNDKGFLRSKGFGNISTQGWIQSSVSQTFLQKNSNQNFEQHFSSINDSVNLYKSNNCELFGIMLSNSFGCNYEGAISASDVSKFVEKLLNQLSKVNLSPTYIILADTTGLGSPVQVEAAITLLRKEYSKIKIGLHLHDTRGLGIANAYVGLKMDVDYFDSSITGIGGCPFTPKATGNIATEELVFLCESLGFETGIDHKYLKEAGQFALKIFKGKTSSRLASTW
;
A
#
# COMPACT_ATOMS: atom_id res chain seq x y z
N MET A 1 -12.01 23.70 35.11
CA MET A 1 -10.97 22.92 34.39
C MET A 1 -11.60 22.52 33.07
N SER A 2 -11.31 23.27 32.01
CA SER A 2 -11.87 23.01 30.68
C SER A 2 -11.14 21.84 30.07
N ASN A 3 -11.77 20.67 30.00
CA ASN A 3 -11.38 19.59 29.09
C ASN A 3 -11.60 20.07 27.67
N LEU A 4 -10.60 20.75 27.09
CA LEU A 4 -10.45 20.79 25.65
C LEU A 4 -10.16 19.35 25.24
N ALA A 5 -11.16 18.65 24.71
CA ALA A 5 -10.96 17.37 24.06
C ALA A 5 -9.92 17.60 22.96
N GLN A 6 -8.68 17.17 23.21
CA GLN A 6 -7.68 17.10 22.15
C GLN A 6 -8.29 16.24 21.04
N SER A 7 -8.46 16.83 19.84
CA SER A 7 -8.92 16.05 18.69
C SER A 7 -7.99 14.87 18.52
N LYS A 8 -8.56 13.67 18.57
CA LYS A 8 -7.77 12.46 18.37
C LYS A 8 -7.14 12.51 16.98
N LYS A 9 -5.89 12.09 16.88
CA LYS A 9 -5.19 12.03 15.60
C LYS A 9 -5.85 10.96 14.71
N PHE A 10 -6.16 11.32 13.47
CA PHE A 10 -6.70 10.41 12.48
C PHE A 10 -5.58 9.61 11.81
N ILE A 11 -5.78 8.30 11.64
CA ILE A 11 -4.90 7.40 10.90
C ILE A 11 -5.56 7.03 9.59
N PHE A 12 -4.89 7.35 8.49
CA PHE A 12 -5.30 6.99 7.15
C PHE A 12 -4.92 5.55 6.86
N ILE A 13 -5.92 4.70 6.65
CA ILE A 13 -5.72 3.29 6.30
C ILE A 13 -6.20 3.09 4.86
N ARG A 14 -5.27 2.75 3.96
CA ARG A 14 -5.61 2.29 2.62
C ARG A 14 -5.80 0.77 2.64
N GLU A 15 -6.98 0.33 2.24
CA GLU A 15 -7.31 -1.08 2.13
C GLU A 15 -6.86 -1.61 0.77
N VAL A 16 -5.87 -2.52 0.77
CA VAL A 16 -5.28 -3.07 -0.46
C VAL A 16 -5.66 -4.53 -0.74
N GLY A 17 -6.47 -5.15 0.10
CA GLY A 17 -6.89 -6.55 -0.03
C GLY A 17 -7.58 -6.89 -1.34
N PRO A 18 -8.50 -6.08 -1.87
CA PRO A 18 -9.14 -6.32 -3.17
C PRO A 18 -8.14 -6.39 -4.33
N ARG A 19 -7.03 -5.68 -4.24
CA ARG A 19 -5.96 -5.75 -5.25
C ARG A 19 -4.91 -6.79 -4.87
N GLU A 20 -4.21 -6.61 -3.75
CA GLU A 20 -3.02 -7.41 -3.41
C GLU A 20 -3.38 -8.82 -2.96
N GLY A 21 -4.44 -8.94 -2.17
CA GLY A 21 -4.96 -10.23 -1.74
C GLY A 21 -5.43 -11.07 -2.92
N VAL A 22 -6.22 -10.48 -3.81
CA VAL A 22 -6.71 -11.14 -5.02
C VAL A 22 -5.57 -11.48 -5.97
N GLN A 23 -4.64 -10.55 -6.19
CA GLN A 23 -3.51 -10.73 -7.11
C GLN A 23 -2.63 -11.91 -6.72
N SER A 24 -2.43 -12.13 -5.43
CA SER A 24 -1.57 -13.20 -4.89
C SER A 24 -2.30 -14.54 -4.72
N TYR A 25 -3.63 -14.56 -4.88
CA TYR A 25 -4.41 -15.76 -4.68
C TYR A 25 -4.26 -16.75 -5.85
N SER A 26 -4.18 -18.04 -5.55
CA SER A 26 -3.89 -19.07 -6.56
C SER A 26 -5.03 -19.37 -7.51
N SER A 27 -6.27 -18.99 -7.16
CA SER A 27 -7.46 -19.23 -7.96
C SER A 27 -8.09 -17.91 -8.42
N ILE A 28 -8.77 -17.92 -9.54
CA ILE A 28 -9.53 -16.77 -10.00
C ILE A 28 -10.77 -16.60 -9.11
N ILE A 29 -10.93 -15.42 -8.57
CA ILE A 29 -12.14 -15.01 -7.83
C ILE A 29 -13.10 -14.38 -8.85
N PRO A 30 -14.39 -14.75 -8.84
CA PRO A 30 -15.40 -14.15 -9.72
C PRO A 30 -15.48 -12.63 -9.53
N THR A 31 -15.74 -11.91 -10.62
CA THR A 31 -15.88 -10.43 -10.62
C THR A 31 -16.94 -9.96 -9.62
N GLU A 32 -18.07 -10.68 -9.54
CA GLU A 32 -19.18 -10.36 -8.62
C GLU A 32 -18.74 -10.45 -7.15
N ASP A 33 -17.92 -11.45 -6.81
CA ASP A 33 -17.39 -11.61 -5.46
C ASP A 33 -16.36 -10.51 -5.12
N LYS A 34 -15.53 -10.10 -6.07
CA LYS A 34 -14.62 -8.95 -5.91
C LYS A 34 -15.41 -7.66 -5.67
N LEU A 35 -16.41 -7.36 -6.52
CA LEU A 35 -17.28 -6.20 -6.38
C LEU A 35 -18.05 -6.22 -5.05
N LYS A 36 -18.54 -7.39 -4.63
CA LYS A 36 -19.21 -7.52 -3.34
C LYS A 36 -18.27 -7.25 -2.17
N LEU A 37 -17.03 -7.76 -2.21
CA LEU A 37 -16.01 -7.46 -1.19
C LEU A 37 -15.73 -5.96 -1.12
N ILE A 38 -15.48 -5.33 -2.29
CA ILE A 38 -15.23 -3.88 -2.37
C ILE A 38 -16.42 -3.09 -1.82
N GLY A 39 -17.65 -3.49 -2.15
CA GLY A 39 -18.86 -2.83 -1.63
C GLY A 39 -19.05 -2.96 -0.12
N LEU A 40 -18.59 -4.04 0.50
CA LEU A 40 -18.58 -4.18 1.97
C LEU A 40 -17.51 -3.30 2.61
N LEU A 41 -16.32 -3.24 2.00
CA LEU A 41 -15.23 -2.35 2.44
C LEU A 41 -15.61 -0.87 2.27
N ASP A 42 -16.35 -0.53 1.20
CA ASP A 42 -16.87 0.83 1.01
C ASP A 42 -17.83 1.24 2.15
N LYS A 43 -18.75 0.34 2.53
CA LYS A 43 -19.62 0.55 3.69
C LYS A 43 -18.85 0.66 5.01
N ALA A 44 -17.70 0.01 5.12
CA ALA A 44 -16.82 0.14 6.28
C ALA A 44 -16.10 1.50 6.33
N ASN A 45 -16.32 2.39 5.35
CA ASN A 45 -15.86 3.77 5.32
C ASN A 45 -14.34 3.96 5.28
N PHE A 46 -13.62 3.10 4.56
CA PHE A 46 -12.18 3.31 4.32
C PHE A 46 -11.93 4.61 3.56
N PRO A 47 -10.92 5.42 3.91
CA PRO A 47 -10.58 6.62 3.15
C PRO A 47 -10.09 6.31 1.73
N GLU A 48 -9.44 5.17 1.53
CA GLU A 48 -9.03 4.68 0.22
C GLU A 48 -9.14 3.15 0.14
N ILE A 49 -9.66 2.65 -0.99
CA ILE A 49 -9.70 1.23 -1.33
C ILE A 49 -9.01 1.05 -2.67
N GLU A 50 -7.89 0.31 -2.69
CA GLU A 50 -7.22 -0.09 -3.92
C GLU A 50 -7.97 -1.29 -4.53
N ALA A 51 -8.87 -0.99 -5.45
CA ALA A 51 -9.88 -1.92 -5.92
C ALA A 51 -9.32 -3.02 -6.86
N THR A 52 -8.28 -2.70 -7.64
CA THR A 52 -7.70 -3.60 -8.64
C THR A 52 -6.33 -3.12 -9.12
N ALA A 53 -5.73 -3.83 -10.11
CA ALA A 53 -4.50 -3.41 -10.77
C ALA A 53 -4.65 -3.40 -12.29
N LEU A 54 -4.20 -2.32 -12.92
CA LEU A 54 -4.17 -2.14 -14.39
C LEU A 54 -2.87 -2.71 -14.96
N VAL A 55 -2.72 -4.02 -14.82
CA VAL A 55 -1.55 -4.80 -15.24
C VAL A 55 -1.90 -5.72 -16.42
N ARG A 56 -0.89 -6.36 -17.00
CA ARG A 56 -1.08 -7.31 -18.11
C ARG A 56 -1.80 -8.58 -17.66
N PRO A 57 -2.95 -8.94 -18.25
CA PRO A 57 -3.72 -10.14 -17.86
C PRO A 57 -2.97 -11.46 -18.07
N ASP A 58 -2.08 -11.51 -19.06
CA ASP A 58 -1.24 -12.68 -19.33
C ASP A 58 -0.18 -12.93 -18.23
N LYS A 59 0.17 -11.91 -17.46
CA LYS A 59 1.08 -12.00 -16.33
C LYS A 59 0.36 -12.15 -14.99
N VAL A 60 -0.82 -11.55 -14.87
CA VAL A 60 -1.63 -11.57 -13.65
C VAL A 60 -3.09 -11.88 -14.03
N PRO A 61 -3.42 -13.15 -14.28
CA PRO A 61 -4.78 -13.54 -14.70
C PRO A 61 -5.87 -13.14 -13.71
N GLN A 62 -5.54 -13.04 -12.42
CA GLN A 62 -6.45 -12.60 -11.36
C GLN A 62 -6.98 -11.17 -11.57
N MET A 63 -6.26 -10.34 -12.35
CA MET A 63 -6.62 -8.96 -12.65
C MET A 63 -7.15 -8.77 -14.09
N ALA A 64 -7.50 -9.87 -14.78
CA ALA A 64 -7.99 -9.81 -16.16
C ALA A 64 -9.32 -9.06 -16.31
N ASP A 65 -10.09 -8.97 -15.24
CA ASP A 65 -11.39 -8.31 -15.18
C ASP A 65 -11.34 -6.87 -14.61
N SER A 66 -10.16 -6.26 -14.55
CA SER A 66 -9.97 -4.94 -13.91
C SER A 66 -10.89 -3.86 -14.46
N ASP A 67 -11.15 -3.81 -15.79
CA ASP A 67 -12.06 -2.82 -16.37
C ASP A 67 -13.50 -3.04 -15.88
N LYS A 68 -13.96 -4.30 -15.82
CA LYS A 68 -15.28 -4.63 -15.30
C LYS A 68 -15.44 -4.27 -13.83
N ILE A 69 -14.36 -4.46 -13.04
CA ILE A 69 -14.33 -4.00 -11.65
C ILE A 69 -14.50 -2.49 -11.59
N LEU A 70 -13.68 -1.74 -12.32
CA LEU A 70 -13.72 -0.28 -12.27
C LEU A 70 -15.05 0.28 -12.79
N ASP A 71 -15.60 -0.26 -13.88
CA ASP A 71 -16.93 0.13 -14.39
C ASP A 71 -18.05 -0.17 -13.40
N GLY A 72 -17.91 -1.23 -12.60
CA GLY A 72 -18.89 -1.63 -11.60
C GLY A 72 -18.82 -0.88 -10.26
N LEU A 73 -17.81 -0.03 -10.03
CA LEU A 73 -17.69 0.73 -8.79
C LEU A 73 -18.64 1.93 -8.76
N PRO A 74 -19.31 2.19 -7.62
CA PRO A 74 -20.09 3.41 -7.45
C PRO A 74 -19.19 4.64 -7.33
N LEU A 75 -19.77 5.83 -7.52
CA LEU A 75 -19.12 7.06 -7.07
C LEU A 75 -19.18 7.14 -5.54
N ARG A 76 -18.04 7.38 -4.92
CA ARG A 76 -17.94 7.54 -3.46
C ARG A 76 -18.20 9.00 -3.04
N GLN A 77 -18.93 9.16 -1.96
CA GLN A 77 -19.10 10.47 -1.28
C GLN A 77 -17.96 10.71 -0.28
N ASN A 78 -17.53 9.66 0.41
CA ASN A 78 -16.47 9.70 1.41
C ASN A 78 -15.33 8.76 1.00
N GLY A 79 -14.13 9.33 0.81
CA GLY A 79 -12.98 8.56 0.36
C GLY A 79 -12.95 8.30 -1.15
N VAL A 80 -12.01 7.49 -1.59
CA VAL A 80 -11.75 7.21 -3.01
C VAL A 80 -11.55 5.72 -3.27
N PHE A 81 -11.85 5.30 -4.50
CA PHE A 81 -11.27 4.09 -5.06
C PHE A 81 -10.00 4.45 -5.83
N SER A 82 -9.03 3.55 -5.83
CA SER A 82 -7.83 3.64 -6.64
C SER A 82 -7.53 2.32 -7.34
N ALA A 83 -6.63 2.36 -8.30
CA ALA A 83 -6.13 1.17 -8.98
C ALA A 83 -4.61 1.24 -9.11
N LEU A 84 -3.91 0.13 -8.84
CA LEU A 84 -2.49 0.05 -9.06
C LEU A 84 -2.17 0.10 -10.56
N TYR A 85 -1.20 0.89 -10.94
CA TYR A 85 -0.55 0.84 -12.24
C TYR A 85 0.97 0.91 -12.07
N LEU A 86 1.71 0.31 -13.01
CA LEU A 86 3.17 0.19 -12.94
C LEU A 86 3.89 0.92 -14.05
N ASN A 87 3.16 1.53 -14.99
CA ASN A 87 3.72 2.22 -16.15
C ASN A 87 2.73 3.23 -16.72
N ASP A 88 3.21 4.01 -17.68
CA ASP A 88 2.49 5.09 -18.37
C ASP A 88 1.18 4.62 -19.02
N LYS A 89 1.17 3.42 -19.62
CA LYS A 89 -0.05 2.85 -20.22
C LYS A 89 -1.13 2.59 -19.16
N GLY A 90 -0.73 2.04 -18.03
CA GLY A 90 -1.63 1.82 -16.90
C GLY A 90 -2.16 3.14 -16.32
N PHE A 91 -1.30 4.13 -16.17
CA PHE A 91 -1.69 5.48 -15.73
C PHE A 91 -2.72 6.11 -16.69
N LEU A 92 -2.45 6.14 -17.98
CA LEU A 92 -3.38 6.70 -18.96
C LEU A 92 -4.71 5.95 -18.99
N ARG A 93 -4.66 4.61 -18.82
CA ARG A 93 -5.86 3.79 -18.70
C ARG A 93 -6.67 4.13 -17.45
N SER A 94 -6.03 4.36 -16.31
CA SER A 94 -6.72 4.73 -15.08
C SER A 94 -7.48 6.05 -15.20
N LYS A 95 -6.95 7.01 -15.95
CA LYS A 95 -7.61 8.30 -16.22
C LYS A 95 -8.91 8.19 -17.03
N GLY A 96 -9.13 7.07 -17.71
CA GLY A 96 -10.38 6.79 -18.43
C GLY A 96 -11.57 6.50 -17.54
N PHE A 97 -11.34 6.23 -16.24
CA PHE A 97 -12.39 5.90 -15.28
C PHE A 97 -12.70 7.09 -14.37
N GLY A 98 -13.93 7.62 -14.44
CA GLY A 98 -14.34 8.80 -13.68
C GLY A 98 -14.67 8.53 -12.19
N ASN A 99 -14.70 7.27 -11.78
CA ASN A 99 -15.09 6.83 -10.44
C ASN A 99 -13.91 6.40 -9.56
N ILE A 100 -12.67 6.57 -10.03
CA ILE A 100 -11.46 6.33 -9.26
C ILE A 100 -10.60 7.58 -9.17
N SER A 101 -9.82 7.68 -8.10
CA SER A 101 -8.77 8.68 -7.99
C SER A 101 -7.51 8.20 -8.71
N THR A 102 -7.05 8.99 -9.68
CA THR A 102 -5.78 8.75 -10.36
C THR A 102 -4.75 9.75 -9.84
N GLN A 103 -3.82 9.27 -9.02
CA GLN A 103 -2.74 10.06 -8.44
C GLN A 103 -1.40 9.59 -9.00
N GLY A 104 -0.40 10.46 -9.07
CA GLY A 104 0.95 10.09 -9.47
C GLY A 104 1.63 9.22 -8.40
N TRP A 105 2.07 8.05 -8.79
CA TRP A 105 2.85 7.14 -7.95
C TRP A 105 4.15 6.75 -8.62
N ILE A 106 5.24 6.75 -7.85
CA ILE A 106 6.51 6.16 -8.26
C ILE A 106 6.67 4.84 -7.50
N GLN A 107 6.66 3.74 -8.24
CA GLN A 107 6.99 2.41 -7.70
C GLN A 107 8.49 2.19 -7.83
N SER A 108 9.20 2.02 -6.73
CA SER A 108 10.64 1.86 -6.71
C SER A 108 11.10 0.81 -5.69
N SER A 109 12.37 0.44 -5.71
CA SER A 109 12.95 -0.50 -4.75
C SER A 109 14.38 -0.11 -4.37
N VAL A 110 14.73 -0.28 -3.11
CA VAL A 110 16.11 -0.10 -2.63
C VAL A 110 17.01 -1.26 -3.12
N SER A 111 16.45 -2.43 -3.40
CA SER A 111 17.17 -3.58 -3.92
C SER A 111 17.22 -3.57 -5.44
N GLN A 112 18.43 -3.51 -6.00
CA GLN A 112 18.64 -3.59 -7.44
C GLN A 112 18.25 -4.96 -8.01
N THR A 113 18.57 -6.03 -7.29
CA THR A 113 18.23 -7.40 -7.72
C THR A 113 16.71 -7.62 -7.77
N PHE A 114 15.99 -7.07 -6.78
CA PHE A 114 14.52 -7.12 -6.79
C PHE A 114 13.95 -6.33 -7.97
N LEU A 115 14.45 -5.12 -8.21
CA LEU A 115 14.04 -4.28 -9.32
C LEU A 115 14.27 -4.98 -10.67
N GLN A 116 15.46 -5.58 -10.87
CA GLN A 116 15.79 -6.33 -12.07
C GLN A 116 14.84 -7.52 -12.30
N LYS A 117 14.50 -8.27 -11.24
CA LYS A 117 13.60 -9.42 -11.34
C LYS A 117 12.14 -9.03 -11.54
N ASN A 118 11.71 -7.91 -10.98
CA ASN A 118 10.31 -7.46 -10.98
C ASN A 118 9.96 -6.64 -12.22
N SER A 119 10.83 -5.73 -12.64
CA SER A 119 10.60 -4.81 -13.76
C SER A 119 11.58 -4.95 -14.92
N ASN A 120 12.54 -5.87 -14.83
CA ASN A 120 13.62 -6.06 -15.81
C ASN A 120 14.45 -4.79 -16.07
N GLN A 121 14.65 -3.97 -15.03
CA GLN A 121 15.41 -2.73 -15.09
C GLN A 121 16.56 -2.76 -14.07
N ASN A 122 17.71 -2.19 -14.45
CA ASN A 122 18.71 -1.78 -13.47
C ASN A 122 18.37 -0.38 -12.92
N PHE A 123 19.13 0.11 -11.93
CA PHE A 123 18.85 1.43 -11.33
C PHE A 123 18.91 2.58 -12.35
N GLU A 124 19.85 2.57 -13.29
CA GLU A 124 19.99 3.62 -14.30
C GLU A 124 18.74 3.70 -15.20
N GLN A 125 18.31 2.55 -15.73
CA GLN A 125 17.09 2.42 -16.53
C GLN A 125 15.85 2.83 -15.75
N HIS A 126 15.79 2.43 -14.47
CA HIS A 126 14.68 2.79 -13.60
C HIS A 126 14.61 4.30 -13.35
N PHE A 127 15.74 4.93 -13.01
CA PHE A 127 15.77 6.38 -12.83
C PHE A 127 15.43 7.13 -14.13
N SER A 128 15.82 6.62 -15.29
CA SER A 128 15.40 7.17 -16.58
C SER A 128 13.88 7.09 -16.75
N SER A 129 13.28 5.93 -16.50
CA SER A 129 11.83 5.73 -16.64
C SER A 129 10.99 6.59 -15.67
N ILE A 130 11.53 6.94 -14.50
CA ILE A 130 10.88 7.87 -13.58
C ILE A 130 10.71 9.25 -14.22
N ASN A 131 11.69 9.73 -14.98
CA ASN A 131 11.57 11.01 -15.69
C ASN A 131 10.41 11.02 -16.67
N ASP A 132 10.22 9.92 -17.39
CA ASP A 132 9.13 9.80 -18.37
C ASP A 132 7.77 9.83 -17.65
N SER A 133 7.61 9.02 -16.60
CA SER A 133 6.39 9.00 -15.80
C SER A 133 6.07 10.35 -15.15
N VAL A 134 7.08 11.03 -14.62
CA VAL A 134 6.92 12.36 -14.00
C VAL A 134 6.50 13.41 -15.04
N ASN A 135 7.09 13.40 -16.23
CA ASN A 135 6.68 14.29 -17.31
C ASN A 135 5.24 14.02 -17.75
N LEU A 136 4.84 12.73 -17.76
CA LEU A 136 3.47 12.33 -18.06
C LEU A 136 2.49 12.83 -17.00
N TYR A 137 2.83 12.73 -15.71
CA TYR A 137 1.99 13.28 -14.63
C TYR A 137 1.79 14.78 -14.79
N LYS A 138 2.87 15.53 -15.02
CA LYS A 138 2.81 16.99 -15.25
C LYS A 138 1.93 17.36 -16.45
N SER A 139 2.12 16.69 -17.59
CA SER A 139 1.33 16.97 -18.80
C SER A 139 -0.16 16.63 -18.64
N ASN A 140 -0.48 15.84 -17.64
CA ASN A 140 -1.86 15.46 -17.28
C ASN A 140 -2.41 16.18 -16.06
N ASN A 141 -1.74 17.21 -15.54
CA ASN A 141 -2.09 17.93 -14.30
C ASN A 141 -2.32 16.98 -13.12
N CYS A 142 -1.51 15.92 -13.03
CA CYS A 142 -1.59 14.92 -11.97
C CYS A 142 -0.50 15.20 -10.93
N GLU A 143 -0.89 15.38 -9.69
CA GLU A 143 0.06 15.55 -8.59
C GLU A 143 0.77 14.25 -8.26
N LEU A 144 2.03 14.35 -7.87
CA LEU A 144 2.79 13.22 -7.34
C LEU A 144 2.39 12.99 -5.88
N PHE A 145 1.53 12.00 -5.65
CA PHE A 145 1.09 11.66 -4.30
C PHE A 145 2.21 10.97 -3.51
N GLY A 146 2.84 9.96 -4.07
CA GLY A 146 3.80 9.21 -3.29
C GLY A 146 4.85 8.41 -4.07
N ILE A 147 5.85 8.00 -3.30
CA ILE A 147 6.85 7.01 -3.70
C ILE A 147 6.62 5.77 -2.86
N MET A 148 6.27 4.65 -3.48
CA MET A 148 6.28 3.34 -2.84
C MET A 148 7.69 2.77 -2.95
N LEU A 149 8.37 2.61 -1.82
CA LEU A 149 9.75 2.15 -1.75
C LEU A 149 9.82 0.72 -1.25
N SER A 150 9.78 -0.23 -2.17
CA SER A 150 9.88 -1.66 -1.89
C SER A 150 11.23 -2.03 -1.26
N ASN A 151 11.23 -3.09 -0.47
CA ASN A 151 12.43 -3.64 0.19
C ASN A 151 13.13 -2.65 1.14
N SER A 152 12.39 -1.77 1.80
CA SER A 152 12.96 -0.74 2.68
C SER A 152 13.70 -1.29 3.91
N PHE A 153 13.47 -2.55 4.29
CA PHE A 153 14.07 -3.15 5.49
C PHE A 153 14.86 -4.43 5.20
N GLY A 154 14.72 -4.97 3.99
CA GLY A 154 15.43 -6.17 3.60
C GLY A 154 14.93 -6.75 2.28
N CYS A 155 15.80 -7.55 1.68
CA CYS A 155 15.55 -8.23 0.41
C CYS A 155 16.00 -9.70 0.50
N ASN A 156 15.19 -10.62 -0.03
CA ASN A 156 15.53 -12.05 -0.04
C ASN A 156 16.79 -12.37 -0.88
N TYR A 157 17.22 -11.45 -1.74
CA TYR A 157 18.39 -11.61 -2.61
C TYR A 157 19.64 -10.91 -2.09
N GLU A 158 19.48 -9.78 -1.39
CA GLU A 158 20.56 -8.89 -0.96
C GLU A 158 20.70 -8.83 0.57
N GLY A 159 19.79 -9.48 1.31
CA GLY A 159 19.80 -9.50 2.77
C GLY A 159 19.24 -8.22 3.40
N ALA A 160 19.76 -7.85 4.56
CA ALA A 160 19.30 -6.67 5.31
C ALA A 160 19.64 -5.37 4.57
N ILE A 161 18.71 -4.42 4.59
CA ILE A 161 18.87 -3.07 4.05
C ILE A 161 18.87 -2.09 5.21
N SER A 162 19.90 -1.26 5.28
CA SER A 162 20.06 -0.32 6.38
C SER A 162 19.27 0.97 6.16
N ALA A 163 18.94 1.68 7.25
CA ALA A 163 18.33 3.02 7.17
C ALA A 163 19.17 4.00 6.32
N SER A 164 20.51 3.88 6.36
CA SER A 164 21.41 4.69 5.52
C SER A 164 21.26 4.37 4.03
N ASP A 165 21.06 3.10 3.66
CA ASP A 165 20.86 2.74 2.25
C ASP A 165 19.52 3.27 1.74
N VAL A 166 18.48 3.18 2.57
CA VAL A 166 17.17 3.78 2.29
C VAL A 166 17.30 5.28 2.09
N SER A 167 17.97 6.00 3.00
CA SER A 167 18.13 7.45 2.90
C SER A 167 18.91 7.87 1.65
N LYS A 168 20.02 7.21 1.34
CA LYS A 168 20.80 7.49 0.12
C LYS A 168 19.98 7.24 -1.17
N PHE A 169 19.12 6.22 -1.15
CA PHE A 169 18.26 5.96 -2.28
C PHE A 169 17.16 7.02 -2.44
N VAL A 170 16.55 7.42 -1.33
CA VAL A 170 15.57 8.52 -1.28
C VAL A 170 16.21 9.83 -1.75
N GLU A 171 17.42 10.15 -1.31
CA GLU A 171 18.17 11.32 -1.77
C GLU A 171 18.28 11.37 -3.30
N LYS A 172 18.67 10.25 -3.92
CA LYS A 172 18.78 10.17 -5.39
C LYS A 172 17.43 10.42 -6.07
N LEU A 173 16.34 9.83 -5.55
CA LEU A 173 14.99 10.03 -6.08
C LEU A 173 14.56 11.50 -5.96
N LEU A 174 14.72 12.10 -4.79
CA LEU A 174 14.32 13.49 -4.54
C LEU A 174 15.15 14.48 -5.33
N ASN A 175 16.45 14.25 -5.48
CA ASN A 175 17.32 15.07 -6.34
C ASN A 175 16.89 15.01 -7.82
N GLN A 176 16.36 13.88 -8.28
CA GLN A 176 15.85 13.78 -9.63
C GLN A 176 14.52 14.53 -9.78
N LEU A 177 13.60 14.36 -8.83
CA LEU A 177 12.30 15.02 -8.84
C LEU A 177 12.41 16.54 -8.71
N SER A 178 13.38 17.04 -7.95
CA SER A 178 13.63 18.48 -7.79
C SER A 178 13.99 19.17 -9.09
N LYS A 179 14.69 18.48 -10.03
CA LYS A 179 15.04 19.03 -11.34
C LYS A 179 13.81 19.35 -12.19
N VAL A 180 12.69 18.75 -11.89
CA VAL A 180 11.41 18.95 -12.56
C VAL A 180 10.36 19.62 -11.67
N ASN A 181 10.78 20.22 -10.54
CA ASN A 181 9.94 20.93 -9.59
C ASN A 181 8.77 20.07 -9.08
N LEU A 182 9.02 18.80 -8.76
CA LEU A 182 8.07 17.91 -8.11
C LEU A 182 8.60 17.43 -6.75
N SER A 183 7.67 17.24 -5.84
CA SER A 183 7.92 16.64 -4.53
C SER A 183 6.76 15.70 -4.20
N PRO A 184 7.03 14.49 -3.71
CA PRO A 184 5.97 13.61 -3.24
C PRO A 184 5.38 14.13 -1.93
N THR A 185 4.11 13.87 -1.69
CA THR A 185 3.48 14.06 -0.38
C THR A 185 3.96 13.00 0.60
N TYR A 186 4.05 11.75 0.15
CA TYR A 186 4.45 10.61 0.96
C TYR A 186 5.64 9.84 0.39
N ILE A 187 6.47 9.31 1.29
CA ILE A 187 7.35 8.16 1.03
C ILE A 187 6.80 6.99 1.84
N ILE A 188 6.33 5.95 1.15
CA ILE A 188 5.83 4.74 1.78
C ILE A 188 6.96 3.74 1.87
N LEU A 189 7.39 3.41 3.08
CA LEU A 189 8.40 2.38 3.33
C LEU A 189 7.72 1.01 3.33
N ALA A 190 8.06 0.17 2.34
CA ALA A 190 7.43 -1.13 2.21
C ALA A 190 8.36 -2.27 2.68
N ASP A 191 7.85 -3.07 3.61
CA ASP A 191 8.45 -4.33 4.05
C ASP A 191 8.00 -5.49 3.14
N THR A 192 8.36 -5.41 1.87
CA THR A 192 7.92 -6.32 0.81
C THR A 192 8.16 -7.80 1.13
N THR A 193 9.16 -8.10 1.95
CA THR A 193 9.58 -9.47 2.28
C THR A 193 9.27 -9.87 3.71
N GLY A 194 8.73 -8.96 4.52
CA GLY A 194 8.49 -9.16 5.95
C GLY A 194 9.77 -9.44 6.73
N LEU A 195 10.88 -8.81 6.33
CA LEU A 195 12.18 -8.91 7.01
C LEU A 195 12.39 -7.79 8.02
N GLY A 196 11.53 -6.77 8.00
CA GLY A 196 11.62 -5.59 8.84
C GLY A 196 11.43 -5.91 10.32
N SER A 197 12.27 -5.32 11.15
CA SER A 197 12.13 -5.35 12.62
C SER A 197 11.74 -3.96 13.14
N PRO A 198 11.14 -3.86 14.36
CA PRO A 198 10.82 -2.59 14.99
C PRO A 198 12.00 -1.61 15.04
N VAL A 199 13.20 -2.11 15.33
CA VAL A 199 14.43 -1.27 15.38
C VAL A 199 14.79 -0.69 14.00
N GLN A 200 14.63 -1.48 12.92
CA GLN A 200 14.89 -0.99 11.56
C GLN A 200 13.85 0.03 11.10
N VAL A 201 12.57 -0.19 11.44
CA VAL A 201 11.49 0.76 11.15
C VAL A 201 11.75 2.10 11.87
N GLU A 202 12.08 2.06 13.17
CA GLU A 202 12.42 3.23 13.96
C GLU A 202 13.61 3.99 13.36
N ALA A 203 14.69 3.28 13.04
CA ALA A 203 15.91 3.88 12.49
C ALA A 203 15.65 4.56 11.14
N ALA A 204 14.88 3.90 10.22
CA ALA A 204 14.57 4.46 8.92
C ALA A 204 13.70 5.73 9.02
N ILE A 205 12.64 5.69 9.85
CA ILE A 205 11.77 6.84 10.06
C ILE A 205 12.55 8.00 10.68
N THR A 206 13.37 7.74 11.72
CA THR A 206 14.17 8.76 12.39
C THR A 206 15.10 9.47 11.41
N LEU A 207 15.82 8.69 10.59
CA LEU A 207 16.77 9.25 9.64
C LEU A 207 16.07 10.07 8.56
N LEU A 208 15.02 9.53 7.93
CA LEU A 208 14.29 10.24 6.87
C LEU A 208 13.62 11.52 7.37
N ARG A 209 13.06 11.54 8.56
CA ARG A 209 12.47 12.76 9.14
C ARG A 209 13.49 13.83 9.45
N LYS A 210 14.68 13.42 9.90
CA LYS A 210 15.78 14.35 10.11
C LYS A 210 16.21 15.03 8.82
N GLU A 211 16.25 14.28 7.73
CA GLU A 211 16.75 14.76 6.43
C GLU A 211 15.66 15.43 5.58
N TYR A 212 14.41 14.93 5.66
CA TYR A 212 13.29 15.34 4.78
C TYR A 212 12.03 15.69 5.58
N SER A 213 12.11 16.66 6.47
CA SER A 213 11.03 17.01 7.43
C SER A 213 9.70 17.43 6.81
N LYS A 214 9.67 17.80 5.53
CA LYS A 214 8.46 18.23 4.81
C LYS A 214 7.72 17.07 4.14
N ILE A 215 8.36 15.91 4.01
CA ILE A 215 7.78 14.74 3.35
C ILE A 215 7.20 13.83 4.42
N LYS A 216 5.96 13.42 4.25
CA LYS A 216 5.32 12.48 5.15
C LYS A 216 5.81 11.05 4.89
N ILE A 217 5.86 10.24 5.93
CA ILE A 217 6.23 8.83 5.85
C ILE A 217 4.97 8.00 6.08
N GLY A 218 4.73 7.02 5.20
CA GLY A 218 3.74 5.98 5.40
C GLY A 218 4.40 4.61 5.48
N LEU A 219 3.65 3.60 5.84
CA LEU A 219 4.12 2.23 5.98
C LEU A 219 3.23 1.25 5.22
N HIS A 220 3.88 0.35 4.48
CA HIS A 220 3.27 -0.84 3.89
C HIS A 220 4.00 -2.07 4.45
N LEU A 221 3.34 -2.79 5.34
CA LEU A 221 3.98 -3.81 6.17
C LEU A 221 3.45 -5.20 5.89
N HIS A 222 4.37 -6.17 5.76
CA HIS A 222 4.05 -7.59 5.68
C HIS A 222 4.27 -8.28 7.02
N ASP A 223 3.41 -9.26 7.32
CA ASP A 223 3.45 -10.02 8.58
C ASP A 223 4.07 -11.42 8.44
N THR A 224 4.91 -11.63 7.43
CA THR A 224 5.50 -12.94 7.10
C THR A 224 6.21 -13.61 8.29
N ARG A 225 6.73 -12.82 9.23
CA ARG A 225 7.44 -13.31 10.43
C ARG A 225 6.77 -12.90 11.74
N GLY A 226 5.51 -12.44 11.67
CA GLY A 226 4.74 -12.06 12.86
C GLY A 226 5.19 -10.74 13.50
N LEU A 227 5.94 -9.89 12.78
CA LEU A 227 6.39 -8.59 13.27
C LEU A 227 5.62 -7.41 12.68
N GLY A 228 4.69 -7.65 11.75
CA GLY A 228 3.99 -6.60 11.04
C GLY A 228 3.25 -5.62 11.96
N ILE A 229 2.47 -6.13 12.92
CA ILE A 229 1.74 -5.30 13.89
C ILE A 229 2.69 -4.61 14.89
N ALA A 230 3.80 -5.25 15.26
CA ALA A 230 4.83 -4.60 16.09
C ALA A 230 5.51 -3.43 15.34
N ASN A 231 5.76 -3.60 14.04
CA ASN A 231 6.29 -2.55 13.18
C ASN A 231 5.27 -1.40 13.01
N ALA A 232 3.98 -1.73 12.86
CA ALA A 232 2.91 -0.72 12.82
C ALA A 232 2.83 0.08 14.12
N TYR A 233 2.95 -0.58 15.29
CA TYR A 233 3.01 0.08 16.59
C TYR A 233 4.15 1.10 16.66
N VAL A 234 5.36 0.73 16.21
CA VAL A 234 6.50 1.66 16.15
C VAL A 234 6.17 2.84 15.23
N GLY A 235 5.61 2.59 14.05
CA GLY A 235 5.17 3.65 13.14
C GLY A 235 4.21 4.64 13.81
N LEU A 236 3.18 4.14 14.48
CA LEU A 236 2.20 4.95 15.23
C LEU A 236 2.86 5.78 16.34
N LYS A 237 3.78 5.17 17.11
CA LYS A 237 4.55 5.86 18.16
C LYS A 237 5.48 6.93 17.60
N MET A 238 5.91 6.78 16.36
CA MET A 238 6.70 7.74 15.62
C MET A 238 5.84 8.64 14.72
N ASP A 239 4.57 8.84 15.03
CA ASP A 239 3.71 9.79 14.34
C ASP A 239 3.42 9.48 12.85
N VAL A 240 3.63 8.27 12.38
CA VAL A 240 3.15 7.86 11.05
C VAL A 240 1.62 7.88 11.06
N ASP A 241 1.05 8.46 10.01
CA ASP A 241 -0.40 8.63 9.88
C ASP A 241 -1.01 7.91 8.67
N TYR A 242 -0.19 7.23 7.87
CA TYR A 242 -0.61 6.51 6.65
C TYR A 242 -0.12 5.07 6.69
N PHE A 243 -1.06 4.12 6.53
CA PHE A 243 -0.77 2.69 6.49
C PHE A 243 -1.54 2.01 5.36
N ASP A 244 -0.87 1.06 4.69
CA ASP A 244 -1.53 0.05 3.89
C ASP A 244 -1.83 -1.16 4.76
N SER A 245 -2.99 -1.77 4.58
CA SER A 245 -3.36 -3.03 5.19
C SER A 245 -4.30 -3.83 4.31
N SER A 246 -4.47 -5.10 4.60
CA SER A 246 -5.33 -5.99 3.82
C SER A 246 -6.32 -6.70 4.72
N ILE A 247 -7.59 -6.67 4.34
CA ILE A 247 -8.63 -7.42 5.05
C ILE A 247 -8.22 -8.89 5.21
N THR A 248 -8.35 -9.42 6.42
CA THR A 248 -7.89 -10.76 6.85
C THR A 248 -6.40 -11.04 6.66
N GLY A 249 -5.60 -10.01 6.39
CA GLY A 249 -4.15 -10.14 6.15
C GLY A 249 -3.80 -10.91 4.87
N ILE A 250 -4.73 -11.03 3.93
CA ILE A 250 -4.46 -11.68 2.64
C ILE A 250 -3.51 -10.83 1.80
N GLY A 251 -2.69 -11.51 1.04
CA GLY A 251 -1.71 -10.89 0.17
C GLY A 251 -0.49 -11.76 0.02
N GLY A 252 0.56 -11.21 -0.50
CA GLY A 252 1.82 -11.88 -0.69
C GLY A 252 2.63 -11.22 -1.78
N CYS A 253 3.88 -11.63 -1.90
CA CYS A 253 4.74 -11.22 -2.99
C CYS A 253 5.04 -12.42 -3.88
N PRO A 254 4.77 -12.36 -5.19
CA PRO A 254 5.10 -13.46 -6.12
C PRO A 254 6.59 -13.83 -6.08
N PHE A 255 7.44 -12.87 -5.70
CA PHE A 255 8.89 -13.02 -5.58
C PHE A 255 9.34 -13.45 -4.18
N THR A 256 8.39 -13.67 -3.25
CA THR A 256 8.66 -14.17 -1.91
C THR A 256 7.75 -15.38 -1.66
N PRO A 257 8.15 -16.59 -2.12
CA PRO A 257 7.38 -17.81 -1.88
C PRO A 257 7.08 -17.99 -0.40
N LYS A 258 5.83 -18.30 -0.06
CA LYS A 258 5.34 -18.50 1.32
C LYS A 258 5.27 -17.21 2.18
N ALA A 259 5.36 -16.00 1.61
CA ALA A 259 5.00 -14.79 2.32
C ALA A 259 3.52 -14.87 2.73
N THR A 260 3.23 -14.61 4.01
CA THR A 260 1.87 -14.71 4.55
C THR A 260 0.99 -13.51 4.21
N GLY A 261 1.56 -12.44 3.65
CA GLY A 261 0.83 -11.26 3.21
C GLY A 261 1.00 -10.05 4.09
N ASN A 262 0.10 -9.09 3.86
CA ASN A 262 0.07 -7.81 4.57
C ASN A 262 -0.31 -7.98 6.04
N ILE A 263 -0.10 -6.93 6.83
CA ILE A 263 -0.78 -6.80 8.13
C ILE A 263 -2.29 -6.81 7.91
N ALA A 264 -3.01 -7.47 8.82
CA ALA A 264 -4.46 -7.54 8.74
C ALA A 264 -5.09 -6.20 9.12
N THR A 265 -6.03 -5.73 8.31
CA THR A 265 -6.71 -4.45 8.51
C THR A 265 -7.41 -4.39 9.85
N GLU A 266 -8.14 -5.42 10.23
CA GLU A 266 -8.86 -5.49 11.51
C GLU A 266 -7.91 -5.45 12.71
N GLU A 267 -6.71 -6.02 12.61
CA GLU A 267 -5.70 -5.95 13.67
C GLU A 267 -5.06 -4.56 13.76
N LEU A 268 -4.82 -3.92 12.60
CA LEU A 268 -4.33 -2.54 12.55
C LEU A 268 -5.36 -1.56 13.13
N VAL A 269 -6.64 -1.68 12.74
CA VAL A 269 -7.72 -0.85 13.29
C VAL A 269 -7.81 -1.01 14.80
N PHE A 270 -7.83 -2.25 15.29
CA PHE A 270 -7.84 -2.53 16.73
C PHE A 270 -6.64 -1.90 17.45
N LEU A 271 -5.44 -2.01 16.88
CA LEU A 271 -4.23 -1.38 17.44
C LEU A 271 -4.37 0.15 17.50
N CYS A 272 -4.76 0.79 16.40
CA CYS A 272 -4.92 2.25 16.33
C CYS A 272 -5.89 2.76 17.41
N GLU A 273 -7.05 2.15 17.50
CA GLU A 273 -8.10 2.58 18.45
C GLU A 273 -7.73 2.27 19.90
N SER A 274 -7.04 1.14 20.17
CA SER A 274 -6.50 0.81 21.50
C SER A 274 -5.46 1.83 21.99
N LEU A 275 -4.78 2.50 21.05
CA LEU A 275 -3.83 3.59 21.34
C LEU A 275 -4.50 4.97 21.39
N GLY A 276 -5.82 5.05 21.16
CA GLY A 276 -6.59 6.28 21.19
C GLY A 276 -6.60 7.09 19.90
N PHE A 277 -6.14 6.53 18.80
CA PHE A 277 -6.27 7.14 17.46
C PHE A 277 -7.68 6.93 16.88
N GLU A 278 -8.05 7.74 15.90
CA GLU A 278 -9.29 7.59 15.13
C GLU A 278 -8.96 7.00 13.74
N THR A 279 -9.75 6.01 13.32
CA THR A 279 -9.65 5.41 11.98
C THR A 279 -10.83 5.76 11.09
N GLY A 280 -11.97 6.11 11.69
CA GLY A 280 -13.23 6.36 10.99
C GLY A 280 -13.87 5.09 10.40
N ILE A 281 -13.33 3.92 10.69
CA ILE A 281 -13.77 2.65 10.10
C ILE A 281 -14.94 2.06 10.89
N ASP A 282 -16.01 1.66 10.19
CA ASP A 282 -17.17 1.00 10.78
C ASP A 282 -16.89 -0.48 11.03
N HIS A 283 -16.84 -0.86 12.31
CA HIS A 283 -16.53 -2.22 12.77
C HIS A 283 -17.52 -3.27 12.31
N LYS A 284 -18.79 -2.91 12.17
CA LYS A 284 -19.83 -3.85 11.72
C LYS A 284 -19.54 -4.28 10.29
N TYR A 285 -19.34 -3.32 9.40
CA TYR A 285 -19.06 -3.61 8.00
C TYR A 285 -17.64 -4.17 7.78
N LEU A 286 -16.67 -3.77 8.61
CA LEU A 286 -15.34 -4.40 8.62
C LEU A 286 -15.44 -5.90 8.92
N LYS A 287 -16.21 -6.28 9.94
CA LYS A 287 -16.47 -7.68 10.27
C LYS A 287 -17.19 -8.42 9.15
N GLU A 288 -18.23 -7.81 8.56
CA GLU A 288 -18.95 -8.40 7.43
C GLU A 288 -18.04 -8.62 6.21
N ALA A 289 -17.16 -7.64 5.92
CA ALA A 289 -16.15 -7.75 4.84
C ALA A 289 -15.15 -8.88 5.13
N GLY A 290 -14.66 -8.99 6.36
CA GLY A 290 -13.73 -10.03 6.78
C GLY A 290 -14.35 -11.43 6.69
N GLN A 291 -15.58 -11.61 7.16
CA GLN A 291 -16.29 -12.89 7.03
C GLN A 291 -16.52 -13.28 5.56
N PHE A 292 -16.83 -12.29 4.72
CA PHE A 292 -16.97 -12.53 3.29
C PHE A 292 -15.61 -12.84 2.63
N ALA A 293 -14.55 -12.14 3.01
CA ALA A 293 -13.19 -12.42 2.56
C ALA A 293 -12.77 -13.85 2.92
N LEU A 294 -12.96 -14.28 4.18
CA LEU A 294 -12.69 -15.66 4.60
C LEU A 294 -13.42 -16.69 3.71
N LYS A 295 -14.66 -16.41 3.32
CA LYS A 295 -15.43 -17.29 2.42
C LYS A 295 -14.79 -17.40 1.05
N ILE A 296 -14.51 -16.27 0.37
CA ILE A 296 -13.99 -16.27 -1.01
C ILE A 296 -12.53 -16.71 -1.09
N PHE A 297 -11.75 -16.51 -0.05
CA PHE A 297 -10.38 -17.00 0.07
C PHE A 297 -10.25 -18.37 0.75
N LYS A 298 -11.38 -19.08 0.94
CA LYS A 298 -11.45 -20.45 1.47
C LYS A 298 -10.76 -20.61 2.82
N GLY A 299 -11.02 -19.67 3.72
CA GLY A 299 -10.47 -19.66 5.08
C GLY A 299 -9.00 -19.24 5.19
N LYS A 300 -8.36 -18.79 4.09
CA LYS A 300 -7.01 -18.25 4.18
C LYS A 300 -7.04 -16.90 4.91
N THR A 301 -6.24 -16.80 5.95
CA THR A 301 -6.05 -15.58 6.75
C THR A 301 -4.73 -15.67 7.50
N SER A 302 -4.08 -14.52 7.73
CA SER A 302 -3.02 -14.37 8.73
C SER A 302 -3.54 -13.67 9.99
N SER A 303 -4.78 -13.18 9.97
CA SER A 303 -5.39 -12.47 11.06
C SER A 303 -5.84 -13.41 12.19
N ARG A 304 -5.39 -13.13 13.40
CA ARG A 304 -5.90 -13.77 14.60
C ARG A 304 -7.31 -13.28 14.92
N LEU A 305 -7.59 -12.00 14.70
CA LEU A 305 -8.89 -11.41 15.02
C LEU A 305 -9.99 -11.95 14.10
N ALA A 306 -9.75 -11.99 12.78
CA ALA A 306 -10.70 -12.55 11.83
C ALA A 306 -11.01 -14.03 12.08
N SER A 307 -10.05 -14.80 12.59
CA SER A 307 -10.25 -16.21 12.91
C SER A 307 -11.24 -16.45 14.06
N THR A 308 -11.59 -15.40 14.81
CA THR A 308 -12.57 -15.45 15.91
C THR A 308 -13.97 -14.98 15.49
N TRP A 309 -14.18 -14.55 14.27
CA TRP A 309 -15.44 -14.06 13.74
C TRP A 309 -16.29 -15.22 13.21
#